data_4c7d5f1ac7fbe6d93022fd3e4b5c08f6
#
_entry.id   4c7d5f1ac7fbe6d93022fd3e4b5c08f6
#
_cell.length_a   1.000
_cell.length_b   1.000
_cell.length_c   1.000
_cell.angle_alpha   90.00
_cell.angle_beta   90.00
_cell.angle_gamma   90.00
#
_symmetry.space_group_name_H-M   'P 1'
#
loop_
_entity.id
_entity.type
_entity.pdbx_description
1 polymer ?
#
loop_
_entity_poly.entity_id
_entity_poly.type
_entity_poly.pdbx_seq_one_letter_code
_entity_poly.pdbx_strand_id
1 'polypeptide(L)'
;MTVTNIALPNLIAYDIALTQPLSSFSGNIAYLEFIAGSNKGAVSQGDLFNNPFQLGDAHPDYTSDRVVEQFTATTDQTEFTVAWTPVSDRKDDAGKYADVKVLVNGAAVEVKGVDSKTGKITVDKVTASAEVRIAYVYNNVVIPQNDLPILSARMKNIPVTTKTRRITIYYSQIANFQA
;
A
#
# COMPACT_ATOMS: atom_id res chain seq x y z
N MET A 1 -27.48 21.66 37.83
CA MET A 1 -26.74 20.97 36.75
C MET A 1 -25.67 20.13 37.41
N THR A 2 -25.81 18.84 37.42
CA THR A 2 -24.91 17.93 38.14
C THR A 2 -23.60 17.76 37.33
N VAL A 3 -22.45 17.83 38.04
CA VAL A 3 -21.10 17.66 37.47
C VAL A 3 -20.94 16.38 36.64
N THR A 4 -21.77 15.38 36.89
CA THR A 4 -21.86 14.14 36.14
C THR A 4 -22.16 14.32 34.64
N ASN A 5 -22.95 15.33 34.25
CA ASN A 5 -23.31 15.56 32.85
C ASN A 5 -22.17 16.16 32.00
N ILE A 6 -21.13 16.68 32.63
CA ILE A 6 -19.94 17.23 31.93
C ILE A 6 -18.83 16.20 31.80
N ALA A 7 -18.79 15.23 32.71
CA ALA A 7 -17.74 14.21 32.75
C ALA A 7 -18.00 13.02 31.81
N LEU A 8 -19.30 12.68 31.57
CA LEU A 8 -19.70 11.54 30.75
C LEU A 8 -19.15 11.55 29.29
N PRO A 9 -19.17 12.68 28.56
CA PRO A 9 -18.61 12.70 27.19
C PRO A 9 -17.08 12.46 27.14
N ASN A 10 -16.37 12.83 28.21
CA ASN A 10 -14.93 12.62 28.29
C ASN A 10 -14.55 11.15 28.61
N LEU A 11 -15.46 10.40 29.25
CA LEU A 11 -15.25 8.98 29.57
C LEU A 11 -15.42 8.10 28.33
N ILE A 12 -16.24 8.50 27.36
CA ILE A 12 -16.42 7.77 26.09
C ILE A 12 -15.12 7.71 25.28
N ALA A 13 -14.24 8.70 25.45
CA ALA A 13 -12.95 8.70 24.76
C ALA A 13 -12.06 7.51 25.18
N TYR A 14 -12.20 6.99 26.38
CA TYR A 14 -11.45 5.83 26.87
C TYR A 14 -11.97 4.50 26.31
N ASP A 15 -13.23 4.47 25.90
CA ASP A 15 -13.87 3.29 25.31
C ASP A 15 -13.53 3.16 23.81
N ILE A 16 -13.27 4.29 23.16
CA ILE A 16 -13.02 4.33 21.72
C ILE A 16 -11.52 4.33 21.39
N ALA A 17 -10.67 4.84 22.30
CA ALA A 17 -9.23 4.95 22.10
C ALA A 17 -8.46 3.93 22.94
N LEU A 18 -7.57 3.18 22.29
CA LEU A 18 -6.61 2.34 22.98
C LEU A 18 -5.68 3.24 23.81
N THR A 19 -5.76 3.15 25.15
CA THR A 19 -4.91 3.95 26.05
C THR A 19 -3.67 3.15 26.43
N GLN A 20 -2.50 3.70 26.17
CA GLN A 20 -1.23 3.17 26.64
C GLN A 20 -0.72 4.03 27.79
N PRO A 21 -0.59 3.49 29.03
CA PRO A 21 -0.08 4.25 30.16
C PRO A 21 1.39 4.58 29.94
N LEU A 22 1.76 5.85 30.18
CA LEU A 22 3.15 6.30 30.21
C LEU A 22 3.65 6.25 31.66
N SER A 23 4.78 5.61 31.88
CA SER A 23 5.44 5.54 33.21
C SER A 23 6.16 6.84 33.60
N SER A 24 6.30 7.78 32.65
CA SER A 24 7.02 9.03 32.77
C SER A 24 6.37 10.13 31.94
N PHE A 25 6.85 11.39 32.09
CA PHE A 25 6.41 12.53 31.25
C PHE A 25 6.76 12.37 29.78
N SER A 26 7.61 11.42 29.43
CA SER A 26 7.93 11.03 28.07
C SER A 26 7.92 9.52 27.94
N GLY A 27 7.58 9.03 26.76
CA GLY A 27 7.59 7.63 26.43
C GLY A 27 7.68 7.43 24.92
N ASN A 28 7.82 6.18 24.50
CA ASN A 28 7.82 5.79 23.10
C ASN A 28 6.67 4.83 22.84
N ILE A 29 5.93 5.08 21.76
CA ILE A 29 4.98 4.12 21.23
C ILE A 29 5.70 3.35 20.14
N ALA A 30 5.87 2.03 20.35
CA ALA A 30 6.45 1.14 19.36
C ALA A 30 5.33 0.46 18.58
N TYR A 31 5.47 0.42 17.26
CA TYR A 31 4.58 -0.33 16.39
C TYR A 31 5.36 -1.03 15.27
N LEU A 32 4.76 -2.09 14.74
CA LEU A 32 5.35 -2.91 13.71
C LEU A 32 4.75 -2.51 12.36
N GLU A 33 5.62 -2.19 11.41
CA GLU A 33 5.26 -1.95 10.02
C GLU A 33 5.73 -3.12 9.15
N PHE A 34 4.90 -3.55 8.22
CA PHE A 34 5.29 -4.49 7.19
C PHE A 34 5.68 -3.72 5.94
N ILE A 35 6.84 -4.02 5.39
CA ILE A 35 7.42 -3.35 4.23
C ILE A 35 7.80 -4.37 3.17
N ALA A 36 7.81 -3.95 1.91
CA ALA A 36 8.36 -4.73 0.82
C ALA A 36 9.88 -4.90 1.02
N GLY A 37 10.33 -6.14 1.08
CA GLY A 37 11.75 -6.47 1.24
C GLY A 37 12.51 -6.57 -0.08
N SER A 38 11.79 -6.59 -1.21
CA SER A 38 12.34 -6.63 -2.57
C SER A 38 11.49 -5.80 -3.53
N ASN A 39 12.02 -5.50 -4.71
CA ASN A 39 11.26 -4.84 -5.77
C ASN A 39 10.37 -5.85 -6.51
N LYS A 40 9.14 -5.46 -6.85
CA LYS A 40 8.28 -6.23 -7.75
C LYS A 40 7.32 -5.32 -8.49
N GLY A 41 7.47 -5.19 -9.79
CA GLY A 41 6.63 -4.34 -10.63
C GLY A 41 6.69 -2.88 -10.15
N ALA A 42 5.53 -2.33 -9.79
CA ALA A 42 5.41 -0.96 -9.29
C ALA A 42 5.82 -0.80 -7.82
N VAL A 43 6.05 -1.90 -7.08
CA VAL A 43 6.41 -1.87 -5.66
C VAL A 43 7.92 -1.84 -5.50
N SER A 44 8.43 -0.87 -4.75
CA SER A 44 9.83 -0.72 -4.43
C SER A 44 10.17 -1.28 -3.05
N GLN A 45 11.40 -1.73 -2.88
CA GLN A 45 11.90 -2.16 -1.57
C GLN A 45 11.77 -1.01 -0.55
N GLY A 46 11.19 -1.30 0.59
CA GLY A 46 10.96 -0.34 1.67
C GLY A 46 9.55 0.29 1.65
N ASP A 47 8.76 0.08 0.59
CA ASP A 47 7.38 0.55 0.54
C ASP A 47 6.54 -0.14 1.62
N LEU A 48 5.62 0.62 2.23
CA LEU A 48 4.71 0.10 3.23
C LEU A 48 3.73 -0.87 2.57
N PHE A 49 3.74 -2.11 3.03
CA PHE A 49 2.86 -3.15 2.53
C PHE A 49 1.40 -2.94 2.94
N ASN A 50 1.20 -2.38 4.12
CA ASN A 50 -0.12 -2.08 4.66
C ASN A 50 -0.10 -0.70 5.30
N ASN A 51 -0.52 0.32 4.56
CA ASN A 51 -0.71 1.66 5.09
C ASN A 51 -2.21 1.87 5.38
N PRO A 52 -2.65 1.84 6.65
CA PRO A 52 -4.05 2.01 6.99
C PRO A 52 -4.61 3.40 6.66
N PHE A 53 -3.73 4.36 6.36
CA PHE A 53 -4.09 5.75 6.03
C PHE A 53 -4.12 6.05 4.53
N GLN A 54 -3.61 5.16 3.70
CA GLN A 54 -3.63 5.26 2.24
C GLN A 54 -4.58 4.18 1.67
N LEU A 55 -5.86 4.51 1.63
CA LEU A 55 -6.87 3.73 0.90
C LEU A 55 -6.52 3.80 -0.60
N GLY A 56 -5.88 2.77 -1.12
CA GLY A 56 -5.51 2.67 -2.54
C GLY A 56 -4.09 2.17 -2.80
N ASP A 57 -3.17 2.28 -1.83
CA ASP A 57 -1.78 1.82 -1.97
C ASP A 57 -1.52 0.42 -1.38
N ALA A 58 -2.55 -0.31 -1.01
CA ALA A 58 -2.38 -1.74 -0.82
C ALA A 58 -1.97 -2.32 -2.18
N HIS A 59 -0.73 -2.76 -2.32
CA HIS A 59 -0.24 -3.42 -3.52
C HIS A 59 -0.64 -4.91 -3.48
N PRO A 60 -1.90 -5.26 -3.84
CA PRO A 60 -2.37 -6.65 -3.79
C PRO A 60 -1.57 -7.54 -4.73
N ASP A 61 -0.95 -6.95 -5.73
CA ASP A 61 -0.15 -7.67 -6.72
C ASP A 61 1.23 -8.08 -6.18
N TYR A 62 1.68 -7.54 -5.03
CA TYR A 62 3.00 -7.89 -4.48
C TYR A 62 3.10 -9.37 -4.06
N THR A 63 2.04 -9.90 -3.43
CA THR A 63 1.98 -11.29 -2.95
C THR A 63 1.32 -12.26 -3.93
N SER A 64 0.73 -11.73 -5.01
CA SER A 64 0.07 -12.53 -6.05
C SER A 64 1.06 -12.94 -7.14
N ASP A 65 0.61 -13.78 -8.04
CA ASP A 65 1.29 -14.14 -9.28
C ASP A 65 1.14 -13.08 -10.40
N ARG A 66 0.48 -11.96 -10.10
CA ARG A 66 0.28 -10.83 -11.01
C ARG A 66 1.31 -9.76 -10.80
N VAL A 67 1.79 -9.18 -11.91
CA VAL A 67 2.71 -8.04 -11.93
C VAL A 67 2.22 -6.97 -12.88
N VAL A 68 2.45 -5.72 -12.53
CA VAL A 68 2.24 -4.57 -13.41
C VAL A 68 3.58 -3.88 -13.61
N GLU A 69 4.03 -3.80 -14.85
CA GLU A 69 5.24 -3.08 -15.23
C GLU A 69 4.92 -1.90 -16.13
N GLN A 70 5.72 -0.87 -16.03
CA GLN A 70 5.57 0.37 -16.79
C GLN A 70 6.78 0.58 -17.69
N PHE A 71 6.53 0.90 -18.96
CA PHE A 71 7.53 1.16 -19.97
C PHE A 71 7.24 2.50 -20.65
N THR A 72 8.27 3.11 -21.18
CA THR A 72 8.16 4.25 -22.12
C THR A 72 8.49 3.75 -23.51
N ALA A 73 7.56 3.84 -24.44
CA ALA A 73 7.74 3.33 -25.79
C ALA A 73 8.76 4.15 -26.60
N THR A 74 9.54 3.47 -27.42
CA THR A 74 10.32 4.08 -28.49
C THR A 74 9.47 4.19 -29.76
N THR A 75 9.98 4.86 -30.80
CA THR A 75 9.25 5.03 -32.06
C THR A 75 8.93 3.67 -32.71
N ASP A 76 7.67 3.47 -33.06
CA ASP A 76 7.17 2.27 -33.72
C ASP A 76 7.47 0.95 -32.96
N GLN A 77 7.58 1.02 -31.63
CA GLN A 77 7.84 -0.16 -30.81
C GLN A 77 6.63 -1.09 -30.81
N THR A 78 6.87 -2.37 -31.08
CA THR A 78 5.85 -3.43 -31.12
C THR A 78 6.08 -4.52 -30.07
N GLU A 79 7.27 -4.57 -29.46
CA GLU A 79 7.66 -5.64 -28.55
C GLU A 79 8.15 -5.06 -27.23
N PHE A 80 7.67 -5.65 -26.14
CA PHE A 80 8.06 -5.31 -24.78
C PHE A 80 8.48 -6.56 -24.04
N THR A 81 9.60 -6.52 -23.33
CA THR A 81 10.08 -7.68 -22.55
C THR A 81 9.88 -7.39 -21.08
N VAL A 82 9.12 -8.26 -20.41
CA VAL A 82 8.82 -8.15 -18.99
C VAL A 82 9.84 -8.92 -18.17
N ALA A 83 10.04 -8.49 -16.90
CA ALA A 83 11.09 -9.01 -16.05
C ALA A 83 10.76 -10.39 -15.43
N TRP A 84 9.48 -10.65 -15.14
CA TRP A 84 9.07 -11.87 -14.43
C TRP A 84 8.59 -12.93 -15.41
N THR A 85 9.35 -13.99 -15.54
CA THR A 85 9.09 -15.12 -16.44
C THR A 85 9.08 -16.46 -15.69
N PRO A 86 8.38 -17.49 -16.18
CA PRO A 86 7.59 -17.54 -17.41
C PRO A 86 6.23 -16.86 -17.29
N VAL A 87 5.83 -16.15 -18.36
CA VAL A 87 4.54 -15.46 -18.45
C VAL A 87 3.44 -16.45 -18.85
N SER A 88 2.22 -16.27 -18.32
CA SER A 88 1.07 -17.05 -18.75
C SER A 88 0.67 -16.69 -20.19
N ASP A 89 0.60 -17.68 -21.04
CA ASP A 89 0.15 -17.58 -22.44
C ASP A 89 -1.27 -18.09 -22.65
N ARG A 90 -2.03 -18.23 -21.54
CA ARG A 90 -3.41 -18.71 -21.56
C ARG A 90 -4.30 -17.81 -22.40
N LYS A 91 -5.06 -18.43 -23.30
CA LYS A 91 -6.06 -17.76 -24.12
C LYS A 91 -7.47 -18.04 -23.62
N ASP A 92 -8.35 -17.07 -23.80
CA ASP A 92 -9.78 -17.22 -23.59
C ASP A 92 -10.46 -17.96 -24.77
N ASP A 93 -11.77 -18.18 -24.67
CA ASP A 93 -12.56 -18.85 -25.72
C ASP A 93 -12.60 -18.05 -27.03
N ALA A 94 -12.32 -16.77 -27.00
CA ALA A 94 -12.21 -15.90 -28.16
C ALA A 94 -10.80 -15.88 -28.78
N GLY A 95 -9.85 -16.66 -28.21
CA GLY A 95 -8.47 -16.75 -28.69
C GLY A 95 -7.59 -15.57 -28.23
N LYS A 96 -8.08 -14.69 -27.34
CA LYS A 96 -7.32 -13.57 -26.78
C LYS A 96 -6.57 -14.00 -25.54
N TYR A 97 -5.42 -13.35 -25.28
CA TYR A 97 -4.66 -13.59 -24.05
C TYR A 97 -5.42 -13.09 -22.83
N ALA A 98 -5.82 -14.01 -21.94
CA ALA A 98 -6.66 -13.73 -20.78
C ALA A 98 -5.87 -13.08 -19.63
N ASP A 99 -4.62 -13.50 -19.47
CA ASP A 99 -3.78 -13.17 -18.31
C ASP A 99 -2.81 -12.02 -18.60
N VAL A 100 -2.81 -11.47 -19.80
CA VAL A 100 -1.97 -10.33 -20.20
C VAL A 100 -2.84 -9.17 -20.69
N LYS A 101 -2.67 -8.00 -20.10
CA LYS A 101 -3.36 -6.78 -20.48
C LYS A 101 -2.36 -5.66 -20.70
N VAL A 102 -2.47 -4.99 -21.85
CA VAL A 102 -1.61 -3.86 -22.18
C VAL A 102 -2.45 -2.60 -22.30
N LEU A 103 -2.00 -1.54 -21.63
CA LEU A 103 -2.58 -0.21 -21.69
C LEU A 103 -1.53 0.74 -22.27
N VAL A 104 -1.90 1.49 -23.29
CA VAL A 104 -1.08 2.55 -23.90
C VAL A 104 -1.75 3.89 -23.62
N ASN A 105 -1.10 4.77 -22.89
CA ASN A 105 -1.68 6.05 -22.43
C ASN A 105 -3.06 5.86 -21.76
N GLY A 106 -3.24 4.75 -21.02
CA GLY A 106 -4.50 4.41 -20.35
C GLY A 106 -5.55 3.70 -21.22
N ALA A 107 -5.37 3.61 -22.54
CA ALA A 107 -6.26 2.89 -23.43
C ALA A 107 -5.82 1.41 -23.59
N ALA A 108 -6.78 0.49 -23.54
CA ALA A 108 -6.49 -0.93 -23.72
C ALA A 108 -6.12 -1.23 -25.18
N VAL A 109 -5.02 -1.97 -25.37
CA VAL A 109 -4.52 -2.41 -26.67
C VAL A 109 -4.54 -3.93 -26.72
N GLU A 110 -4.86 -4.48 -27.90
CA GLU A 110 -4.91 -5.92 -28.11
C GLU A 110 -3.49 -6.51 -28.15
N VAL A 111 -3.29 -7.60 -27.40
CA VAL A 111 -2.05 -8.36 -27.38
C VAL A 111 -2.04 -9.33 -28.57
N LYS A 112 -1.05 -9.21 -29.44
CA LYS A 112 -0.91 -10.06 -30.66
C LYS A 112 -0.13 -11.34 -30.36
N GLY A 113 0.82 -11.31 -29.44
CA GLY A 113 1.65 -12.45 -29.10
C GLY A 113 2.24 -12.37 -27.72
N VAL A 114 2.41 -13.53 -27.10
CA VAL A 114 3.10 -13.68 -25.82
C VAL A 114 4.07 -14.85 -25.95
N ASP A 115 5.36 -14.60 -25.74
CA ASP A 115 6.35 -15.65 -25.55
C ASP A 115 6.56 -15.88 -24.05
N SER A 116 6.00 -16.97 -23.58
CA SER A 116 6.02 -17.34 -22.17
C SER A 116 7.42 -17.42 -21.58
N LYS A 117 8.40 -17.93 -22.32
CA LYS A 117 9.75 -18.19 -21.82
C LYS A 117 10.60 -16.95 -21.75
N THR A 118 10.54 -16.10 -22.77
CA THR A 118 11.35 -14.89 -22.87
C THR A 118 10.68 -13.66 -22.24
N GLY A 119 9.37 -13.76 -21.93
CA GLY A 119 8.59 -12.64 -21.41
C GLY A 119 8.33 -11.56 -22.47
N LYS A 120 8.44 -11.90 -23.76
CA LYS A 120 8.21 -10.97 -24.85
C LYS A 120 6.72 -10.86 -25.16
N ILE A 121 6.18 -9.66 -25.11
CA ILE A 121 4.80 -9.33 -25.37
C ILE A 121 4.75 -8.46 -26.64
N THR A 122 3.99 -8.89 -27.63
CA THR A 122 3.86 -8.22 -28.92
C THR A 122 2.50 -7.54 -29.01
N VAL A 123 2.52 -6.27 -29.41
CA VAL A 123 1.32 -5.42 -29.62
C VAL A 123 1.41 -4.72 -30.96
N ASP A 124 0.39 -3.95 -31.33
CA ASP A 124 0.47 -3.05 -32.47
C ASP A 124 1.48 -1.93 -32.21
N LYS A 125 1.92 -1.26 -33.28
CA LYS A 125 2.89 -0.17 -33.22
C LYS A 125 2.46 0.91 -32.23
N VAL A 126 3.35 1.23 -31.28
CA VAL A 126 3.16 2.26 -30.26
C VAL A 126 3.98 3.49 -30.63
N THR A 127 3.37 4.66 -30.49
CA THR A 127 4.05 5.94 -30.73
C THR A 127 5.15 6.20 -29.71
N ALA A 128 6.17 6.94 -30.12
CA ALA A 128 7.27 7.33 -29.23
C ALA A 128 6.77 8.08 -28.00
N SER A 129 7.43 7.85 -26.87
CA SER A 129 7.13 8.47 -25.57
C SER A 129 5.77 8.15 -24.98
N ALA A 130 5.02 7.18 -25.56
CA ALA A 130 3.79 6.69 -24.96
C ALA A 130 4.09 5.88 -23.69
N GLU A 131 3.28 6.11 -22.66
CA GLU A 131 3.33 5.31 -21.45
C GLU A 131 2.63 3.97 -21.70
N VAL A 132 3.36 2.88 -21.51
CA VAL A 132 2.85 1.52 -21.68
C VAL A 132 2.84 0.81 -20.35
N ARG A 133 1.66 0.38 -19.89
CA ARG A 133 1.50 -0.43 -18.68
C ARG A 133 1.10 -1.84 -19.10
N ILE A 134 1.85 -2.80 -18.64
CA ILE A 134 1.63 -4.21 -18.90
C ILE A 134 1.32 -4.93 -17.61
N ALA A 135 0.09 -5.42 -17.48
CA ALA A 135 -0.34 -6.28 -16.39
C ALA A 135 -0.37 -7.72 -16.87
N TYR A 136 0.36 -8.60 -16.21
CA TYR A 136 0.47 -10.00 -16.62
C TYR A 136 0.55 -10.93 -15.42
N VAL A 137 0.26 -12.21 -15.66
CA VAL A 137 0.41 -13.29 -14.67
C VAL A 137 1.64 -14.11 -15.04
N TYR A 138 2.47 -14.41 -14.06
CA TYR A 138 3.64 -15.26 -14.21
C TYR A 138 3.54 -16.53 -13.36
N ASN A 139 4.23 -17.58 -13.77
CA ASN A 139 4.24 -18.84 -13.02
C ASN A 139 5.28 -18.77 -11.87
N ASN A 140 4.84 -18.43 -10.67
CA ASN A 140 5.70 -18.29 -9.50
C ASN A 140 6.25 -19.62 -8.96
N VAL A 141 5.71 -20.77 -9.35
CA VAL A 141 6.17 -22.09 -8.92
C VAL A 141 7.55 -22.43 -9.51
N VAL A 142 7.86 -21.87 -10.69
CA VAL A 142 9.11 -22.13 -11.41
C VAL A 142 10.22 -21.13 -11.05
N ILE A 143 9.88 -20.03 -10.39
CA ILE A 143 10.85 -18.99 -10.01
C ILE A 143 11.75 -19.49 -8.88
N PRO A 144 13.06 -19.27 -8.95
CA PRO A 144 13.98 -19.58 -7.86
C PRO A 144 13.56 -18.87 -6.56
N GLN A 145 13.74 -19.54 -5.43
CA GLN A 145 13.32 -19.01 -4.12
C GLN A 145 13.93 -17.63 -3.79
N ASN A 146 15.11 -17.33 -4.30
CA ASN A 146 15.81 -16.06 -4.09
C ASN A 146 15.17 -14.89 -4.83
N ASP A 147 14.38 -15.17 -5.87
CA ASP A 147 13.71 -14.17 -6.70
C ASP A 147 12.24 -13.92 -6.27
N LEU A 148 11.76 -14.66 -5.26
CA LEU A 148 10.43 -14.45 -4.69
C LEU A 148 10.33 -13.11 -3.95
N PRO A 149 9.17 -12.47 -3.97
CA PRO A 149 8.93 -11.26 -3.19
C PRO A 149 9.11 -11.50 -1.70
N ILE A 150 9.85 -10.63 -1.04
CA ILE A 150 10.17 -10.73 0.38
C ILE A 150 9.31 -9.76 1.16
N LEU A 151 8.64 -10.23 2.20
CA LEU A 151 7.98 -9.40 3.19
C LEU A 151 8.92 -9.20 4.38
N SER A 152 9.19 -7.95 4.73
CA SER A 152 10.01 -7.56 5.86
C SER A 152 9.20 -6.83 6.91
N ALA A 153 9.60 -6.94 8.17
CA ALA A 153 8.99 -6.23 9.28
C ALA A 153 9.97 -5.22 9.86
N ARG A 154 9.48 -4.01 10.13
CA ARG A 154 10.25 -2.92 10.72
C ARG A 154 9.56 -2.41 11.97
N MET A 155 10.29 -2.29 13.07
CA MET A 155 9.80 -1.61 14.27
C MET A 155 10.03 -0.11 14.14
N LYS A 156 8.99 0.67 14.39
CA LYS A 156 9.05 2.13 14.40
C LYS A 156 8.62 2.66 15.77
N ASN A 157 9.33 3.67 16.25
CA ASN A 157 9.08 4.29 17.54
C ASN A 157 8.62 5.72 17.31
N ILE A 158 7.51 6.10 17.94
CA ILE A 158 7.04 7.49 18.00
C ILE A 158 7.29 8.00 19.42
N PRO A 159 8.15 9.02 19.61
CA PRO A 159 8.30 9.66 20.89
C PRO A 159 7.05 10.46 21.24
N VAL A 160 6.54 10.26 22.44
CA VAL A 160 5.37 10.97 22.98
C VAL A 160 5.78 11.72 24.24
N THR A 161 5.44 13.01 24.31
CA THR A 161 5.66 13.83 25.50
C THR A 161 4.33 14.35 26.03
N THR A 162 4.16 14.30 27.36
CA THR A 162 2.96 14.83 28.02
C THR A 162 3.09 16.33 28.21
N LYS A 163 1.98 17.07 28.04
CA LYS A 163 1.87 18.48 28.39
C LYS A 163 1.01 18.61 29.65
N THR A 164 1.59 19.13 30.73
CA THR A 164 0.84 19.39 31.94
C THR A 164 0.03 20.68 31.79
N ARG A 165 -1.26 20.62 32.05
CA ARG A 165 -2.14 21.80 32.17
C ARG A 165 -2.55 21.93 33.64
N ARG A 166 -2.39 23.11 34.20
CA ARG A 166 -2.84 23.43 35.54
C ARG A 166 -3.92 24.49 35.46
N ILE A 167 -5.05 24.24 36.13
CA ILE A 167 -6.16 25.18 36.25
C ILE A 167 -6.38 25.42 37.73
N THR A 168 -6.35 26.69 38.15
CA THR A 168 -6.73 27.11 39.51
C THR A 168 -8.12 27.70 39.41
N ILE A 169 -9.02 27.18 40.21
CA ILE A 169 -10.39 27.71 40.32
C ILE A 169 -10.49 28.45 41.64
N TYR A 170 -10.79 29.74 41.56
CA TYR A 170 -11.11 30.53 42.71
C TYR A 170 -12.62 30.61 42.85
N TYR A 171 -13.17 30.30 44.01
CA TYR A 171 -14.56 30.54 44.32
C TYR A 171 -14.64 31.55 45.47
N SER A 172 -15.62 32.44 45.41
CA SER A 172 -15.85 33.45 46.41
C SER A 172 -16.69 32.84 47.56
N GLN A 173 -16.33 33.12 48.77
CA GLN A 173 -17.11 32.69 49.95
C GLN A 173 -18.53 33.27 49.98
N ILE A 174 -18.80 34.32 49.20
CA ILE A 174 -20.12 34.95 49.10
C ILE A 174 -21.17 33.99 48.51
N ALA A 175 -20.73 33.04 47.67
CA ALA A 175 -21.66 32.04 47.10
C ALA A 175 -22.19 31.03 48.11
N ASN A 176 -21.57 30.89 49.29
CA ASN A 176 -22.03 29.98 50.33
C ASN A 176 -23.11 30.55 51.25
N PHE A 177 -23.43 31.86 51.16
CA PHE A 177 -24.44 32.52 52.01
C PHE A 177 -25.83 32.59 51.34
N GLN A 178 -25.99 32.13 50.13
CA GLN A 178 -27.28 32.15 49.39
C GLN A 178 -27.90 30.75 49.20
N ALA A 179 -27.49 29.76 49.98
CA ALA A 179 -28.10 28.44 50.00
C ALA A 179 -28.96 28.25 51.23
#